data_cb2c29837fd445aae5da8cdcc061847d
#
_entry.id   cb2c29837fd445aae5da8cdcc061847d
#
_cell.length_a   1.000
_cell.length_b   1.000
_cell.length_c   1.000
_cell.angle_alpha   90.00
_cell.angle_beta   90.00
_cell.angle_gamma   90.00
#
_symmetry.space_group_name_H-M   'P 1'
#
loop_
_entity.id
_entity.type
_entity.pdbx_description
1 polymer ?
#
loop_
_entity_poly.entity_id
_entity_poly.type
_entity_poly.pdbx_seq_one_letter_code
_entity_poly.pdbx_strand_id
1 'polypeptide(L)'
;LALLRASVHGNLRIMFPMIATLSEFRSAKSFYEEVKAELVAEGVAVADGIQVGIMIEIPAAAVLAHQFAKEVDFFSIGTNDLIQYTMAADRMNEQVSYLYQPYNPSILTLIKHVIDASHAEGKWTGMCGEMAGDQTAVPLLLGMGLDEFSMSATSILKTRSLLTKLDSQEMKALADKAINECTTVDDVLD
;
A
#
# COMPACT_ATOMS: atom_id res chain seq x y z
N LEU A 1 4.75 -12.78 18.79
CA LEU A 1 4.82 -12.58 20.25
C LEU A 1 5.14 -11.14 20.64
N ALA A 2 6.28 -10.56 20.20
CA ALA A 2 6.69 -9.21 20.63
C ALA A 2 5.66 -8.12 20.27
N LEU A 3 5.15 -8.10 19.03
CA LEU A 3 4.14 -7.13 18.60
C LEU A 3 2.86 -7.21 19.43
N LEU A 4 2.38 -8.43 19.70
CA LEU A 4 1.17 -8.63 20.51
C LEU A 4 1.37 -8.14 21.95
N ARG A 5 2.52 -8.40 22.56
CA ARG A 5 2.86 -7.86 23.90
C ARG A 5 2.95 -6.33 23.90
N ALA A 6 3.48 -5.73 22.81
CA ALA A 6 3.59 -4.29 22.67
C ALA A 6 2.24 -3.60 22.39
N SER A 7 1.21 -4.33 21.97
CA SER A 7 -0.08 -3.77 21.53
C SER A 7 -0.79 -2.94 22.59
N VAL A 8 -0.56 -3.24 23.88
CA VAL A 8 -1.17 -2.51 25.01
C VAL A 8 -0.66 -1.08 25.19
N HIS A 9 0.43 -0.72 24.50
CA HIS A 9 1.05 0.60 24.61
C HIS A 9 0.56 1.61 23.57
N GLY A 10 -0.27 1.21 22.60
CA GLY A 10 -0.81 2.14 21.61
C GLY A 10 -1.46 1.47 20.41
N ASN A 11 -1.77 2.28 19.40
CA ASN A 11 -2.47 1.87 18.18
C ASN A 11 -1.58 1.00 17.29
N LEU A 12 -1.53 -0.30 17.57
CA LEU A 12 -0.79 -1.25 16.77
C LEU A 12 -1.65 -1.74 15.59
N ARG A 13 -1.03 -1.78 14.41
CA ARG A 13 -1.52 -2.50 13.24
C ARG A 13 -0.45 -3.47 12.79
N ILE A 14 -0.85 -4.64 12.32
CA ILE A 14 0.08 -5.69 11.84
C ILE A 14 -0.16 -5.91 10.36
N MET A 15 0.91 -5.94 9.59
CA MET A 15 0.88 -6.14 8.15
C MET A 15 1.79 -7.31 7.78
N PHE A 16 1.29 -8.24 6.99
CA PHE A 16 2.08 -9.34 6.44
C PHE A 16 2.66 -8.95 5.09
N PRO A 17 4.00 -8.98 4.93
CA PRO A 17 4.65 -8.72 3.65
C PRO A 17 4.61 -9.93 2.73
N MET A 18 4.91 -9.74 1.45
CA MET A 18 5.15 -10.78 0.44
C MET A 18 4.00 -11.79 0.27
N ILE A 19 2.79 -11.39 0.53
CA ILE A 19 1.60 -12.24 0.33
C ILE A 19 1.21 -12.25 -1.15
N ALA A 20 1.18 -13.43 -1.75
CA ALA A 20 0.79 -13.64 -3.14
C ALA A 20 -0.62 -14.28 -3.28
N THR A 21 -1.05 -15.07 -2.29
CA THR A 21 -2.30 -15.83 -2.35
C THR A 21 -3.15 -15.66 -1.09
N LEU A 22 -4.48 -15.83 -1.23
CA LEU A 22 -5.38 -15.82 -0.08
C LEU A 22 -5.10 -16.94 0.93
N SER A 23 -4.61 -18.10 0.45
CA SER A 23 -4.24 -19.20 1.35
C SER A 23 -3.05 -18.85 2.22
N GLU A 24 -2.04 -18.14 1.70
CA GLU A 24 -0.92 -17.64 2.50
C GLU A 24 -1.40 -16.65 3.56
N PHE A 25 -2.25 -15.69 3.18
CA PHE A 25 -2.81 -14.75 4.14
C PHE A 25 -3.60 -15.45 5.25
N ARG A 26 -4.47 -16.40 4.88
CA ARG A 26 -5.27 -17.17 5.85
C ARG A 26 -4.40 -17.97 6.81
N SER A 27 -3.32 -18.58 6.30
CA SER A 27 -2.36 -19.31 7.13
C SER A 27 -1.62 -18.39 8.10
N ALA A 28 -1.18 -17.21 7.62
CA ALA A 28 -0.53 -16.22 8.47
C ALA A 28 -1.48 -15.66 9.54
N LYS A 29 -2.74 -15.40 9.17
CA LYS A 29 -3.77 -14.94 10.10
C LYS A 29 -4.12 -16.00 11.13
N SER A 30 -4.24 -17.27 10.74
CA SER A 30 -4.47 -18.39 11.68
C SER A 30 -3.34 -18.47 12.70
N PHE A 31 -2.10 -18.41 12.27
CA PHE A 31 -0.95 -18.39 13.18
C PHE A 31 -0.94 -17.18 14.11
N TYR A 32 -1.31 -16.01 13.61
CA TYR A 32 -1.48 -14.82 14.46
C TYR A 32 -2.52 -15.04 15.56
N GLU A 33 -3.69 -15.61 15.23
CA GLU A 33 -4.76 -15.87 16.20
C GLU A 33 -4.37 -16.95 17.24
N GLU A 34 -3.64 -18.00 16.81
CA GLU A 34 -3.09 -19.01 17.70
C GLU A 34 -2.15 -18.39 18.74
N VAL A 35 -1.18 -17.59 18.29
CA VAL A 35 -0.22 -16.92 19.16
C VAL A 35 -0.90 -15.91 20.09
N LYS A 36 -1.96 -15.23 19.63
CA LYS A 36 -2.76 -14.34 20.46
C LYS A 36 -3.49 -15.09 21.56
N ALA A 37 -4.11 -16.22 21.21
CA ALA A 37 -4.82 -17.06 22.16
C ALA A 37 -3.88 -17.65 23.23
N GLU A 38 -2.68 -18.10 22.85
CA GLU A 38 -1.66 -18.59 23.80
C GLU A 38 -1.27 -17.51 24.81
N LEU A 39 -0.97 -16.27 24.35
CA LEU A 39 -0.63 -15.16 25.24
C LEU A 39 -1.74 -14.83 26.23
N VAL A 40 -2.99 -14.80 25.76
CA VAL A 40 -4.15 -14.54 26.62
C VAL A 40 -4.32 -15.65 27.66
N ALA A 41 -4.12 -16.92 27.27
CA ALA A 41 -4.16 -18.06 28.18
C ALA A 41 -3.05 -18.01 29.24
N GLU A 42 -1.88 -17.46 28.89
CA GLU A 42 -0.77 -17.20 29.84
C GLU A 42 -1.01 -15.99 30.76
N GLY A 43 -2.15 -15.29 30.62
CA GLY A 43 -2.46 -14.08 31.38
C GLY A 43 -1.73 -12.82 30.91
N VAL A 44 -1.16 -12.84 29.70
CA VAL A 44 -0.53 -11.67 29.11
C VAL A 44 -1.57 -10.77 28.48
N ALA A 45 -1.58 -9.50 28.85
CA ALA A 45 -2.48 -8.51 28.26
C ALA A 45 -2.12 -8.27 26.78
N VAL A 46 -3.15 -8.31 25.93
CA VAL A 46 -3.09 -8.01 24.49
C VAL A 46 -4.21 -7.04 24.17
N ALA A 47 -3.96 -6.02 23.35
CA ALA A 47 -5.00 -5.08 22.96
C ALA A 47 -6.09 -5.75 22.11
N ASP A 48 -7.33 -5.27 22.27
CA ASP A 48 -8.44 -5.63 21.40
C ASP A 48 -8.37 -4.83 20.09
N GLY A 49 -8.96 -5.39 19.01
CA GLY A 49 -9.17 -4.67 17.76
C GLY A 49 -7.88 -4.34 16.98
N ILE A 50 -6.81 -5.12 17.17
CA ILE A 50 -5.60 -4.98 16.35
C ILE A 50 -5.97 -5.25 14.89
N GLN A 51 -5.80 -4.25 14.03
CA GLN A 51 -6.01 -4.40 12.60
C GLN A 51 -4.90 -5.25 11.97
N VAL A 52 -5.30 -6.19 11.12
CA VAL A 52 -4.39 -7.09 10.39
C VAL A 52 -4.57 -6.89 8.90
N GLY A 53 -3.52 -6.46 8.23
CA GLY A 53 -3.50 -6.19 6.80
C GLY A 53 -2.41 -6.95 6.06
N ILE A 54 -2.28 -6.67 4.78
CA ILE A 54 -1.20 -7.18 3.93
C ILE A 54 -0.50 -6.05 3.20
N MET A 55 0.76 -6.28 2.86
CA MET A 55 1.46 -5.46 1.87
C MET A 55 1.04 -5.93 0.47
N ILE A 56 0.59 -4.99 -0.34
CA ILE A 56 0.33 -5.24 -1.77
C ILE A 56 1.61 -4.86 -2.52
N GLU A 57 2.41 -5.85 -2.79
CA GLU A 57 3.70 -5.71 -3.47
C GLU A 57 3.94 -6.83 -4.50
N ILE A 58 3.14 -7.89 -4.43
CA ILE A 58 3.12 -8.97 -5.42
C ILE A 58 1.98 -8.69 -6.42
N PRO A 59 2.25 -8.64 -7.75
CA PRO A 59 1.23 -8.36 -8.75
C PRO A 59 0.00 -9.27 -8.68
N ALA A 60 0.17 -10.55 -8.35
CA ALA A 60 -0.93 -11.49 -8.18
C ALA A 60 -1.90 -11.04 -7.07
N ALA A 61 -1.38 -10.53 -5.94
CA ALA A 61 -2.21 -9.99 -4.87
C ALA A 61 -2.91 -8.69 -5.30
N ALA A 62 -2.22 -7.82 -6.02
CA ALA A 62 -2.80 -6.59 -6.55
C ALA A 62 -3.96 -6.85 -7.51
N VAL A 63 -3.82 -7.81 -8.43
CA VAL A 63 -4.90 -8.24 -9.36
C VAL A 63 -6.10 -8.79 -8.62
N LEU A 64 -5.90 -9.52 -7.51
CA LEU A 64 -6.97 -10.09 -6.69
C LEU A 64 -7.34 -9.21 -5.48
N ALA A 65 -7.00 -7.93 -5.49
CA ALA A 65 -7.23 -7.02 -4.35
C ALA A 65 -8.68 -7.05 -3.84
N HIS A 66 -9.67 -7.14 -4.73
CA HIS A 66 -11.08 -7.23 -4.36
C HIS A 66 -11.45 -8.50 -3.56
N GLN A 67 -10.69 -9.58 -3.70
CA GLN A 67 -10.88 -10.78 -2.87
C GLN A 67 -10.20 -10.61 -1.51
N PHE A 68 -8.97 -10.08 -1.51
CA PHE A 68 -8.25 -9.82 -0.28
C PHE A 68 -8.96 -8.77 0.60
N ALA A 69 -9.53 -7.72 0.00
CA ALA A 69 -10.23 -6.65 0.73
C ALA A 69 -11.37 -7.16 1.62
N LYS A 70 -11.98 -8.29 1.27
CA LYS A 70 -13.04 -8.92 2.08
C LYS A 70 -12.53 -9.54 3.38
N GLU A 71 -11.23 -9.86 3.46
CA GLU A 71 -10.64 -10.64 4.55
C GLU A 71 -9.63 -9.86 5.39
N VAL A 72 -9.04 -8.79 4.84
CA VAL A 72 -8.09 -7.91 5.54
C VAL A 72 -8.79 -6.71 6.17
N ASP A 73 -8.10 -6.05 7.10
CA ASP A 73 -8.57 -4.79 7.68
C ASP A 73 -8.05 -3.57 6.90
N PHE A 74 -6.93 -3.70 6.20
CA PHE A 74 -6.33 -2.65 5.38
C PHE A 74 -5.32 -3.21 4.38
N PHE A 75 -4.94 -2.38 3.40
CA PHE A 75 -3.78 -2.60 2.54
C PHE A 75 -2.68 -1.59 2.81
N SER A 76 -1.44 -1.99 2.56
CA SER A 76 -0.30 -1.10 2.42
C SER A 76 0.41 -1.42 1.11
N ILE A 77 0.45 -0.47 0.17
CA ILE A 77 1.09 -0.70 -1.14
C ILE A 77 2.60 -0.53 -1.03
N GLY A 78 3.34 -1.60 -1.28
CA GLY A 78 4.80 -1.61 -1.36
C GLY A 78 5.27 -1.35 -2.79
N THR A 79 5.32 -0.07 -3.20
CA THR A 79 5.55 0.30 -4.60
C THR A 79 6.88 -0.16 -5.14
N ASN A 80 7.94 -0.22 -4.32
CA ASN A 80 9.26 -0.62 -4.78
C ASN A 80 9.25 -2.04 -5.38
N ASP A 81 8.68 -2.99 -4.67
CA ASP A 81 8.62 -4.38 -5.13
C ASP A 81 7.47 -4.58 -6.14
N LEU A 82 6.34 -3.90 -5.94
CA LEU A 82 5.24 -3.96 -6.91
C LEU A 82 5.68 -3.52 -8.32
N ILE A 83 6.42 -2.42 -8.43
CA ILE A 83 6.97 -1.95 -9.71
C ILE A 83 7.97 -2.95 -10.26
N GLN A 84 8.93 -3.38 -9.44
CA GLN A 84 9.95 -4.35 -9.83
C GLN A 84 9.34 -5.61 -10.43
N TYR A 85 8.37 -6.22 -9.76
CA TYR A 85 7.76 -7.46 -10.22
C TYR A 85 6.80 -7.25 -11.41
N THR A 86 6.07 -6.15 -11.44
CA THR A 86 5.16 -5.84 -12.55
C THR A 86 5.94 -5.54 -13.83
N MET A 87 7.02 -4.77 -13.74
CA MET A 87 7.86 -4.40 -14.88
C MET A 87 8.94 -5.45 -15.19
N ALA A 88 9.04 -6.54 -14.40
CA ALA A 88 10.07 -7.58 -14.51
C ALA A 88 11.49 -6.99 -14.53
N ALA A 89 11.73 -5.96 -13.74
CA ALA A 89 12.98 -5.21 -13.71
C ALA A 89 13.59 -5.20 -12.32
N ASP A 90 14.76 -5.77 -12.17
CA ASP A 90 15.54 -5.66 -10.94
C ASP A 90 16.05 -4.22 -10.75
N ARG A 91 15.49 -3.52 -9.76
CA ARG A 91 15.85 -2.12 -9.45
C ARG A 91 17.31 -1.91 -9.04
N MET A 92 17.99 -3.00 -8.62
CA MET A 92 19.40 -2.96 -8.25
C MET A 92 20.35 -3.23 -9.43
N ASN A 93 19.81 -3.61 -10.59
CA ASN A 93 20.58 -3.89 -11.77
C ASN A 93 20.59 -2.67 -12.71
N GLU A 94 21.71 -1.98 -12.79
CA GLU A 94 21.89 -0.78 -13.61
C GLU A 94 21.56 -0.98 -15.10
N GLN A 95 21.76 -2.20 -15.63
CA GLN A 95 21.51 -2.49 -17.06
C GLN A 95 20.02 -2.50 -17.42
N VAL A 96 19.14 -2.72 -16.47
CA VAL A 96 17.67 -2.77 -16.67
C VAL A 96 16.92 -1.73 -15.84
N SER A 97 17.63 -0.83 -15.15
CA SER A 97 17.02 0.21 -14.30
C SER A 97 16.05 1.13 -15.06
N TYR A 98 16.26 1.33 -16.37
CA TYR A 98 15.36 2.11 -17.23
C TYR A 98 13.95 1.50 -17.35
N LEU A 99 13.78 0.22 -17.05
CA LEU A 99 12.48 -0.46 -17.01
C LEU A 99 11.74 -0.23 -15.68
N TYR A 100 12.45 0.21 -14.65
CA TYR A 100 11.82 0.54 -13.37
C TYR A 100 11.16 1.92 -13.48
N GLN A 101 9.85 1.91 -13.79
CA GLN A 101 9.09 3.11 -14.16
C GLN A 101 7.92 3.35 -13.21
N PRO A 102 8.11 4.10 -12.11
CA PRO A 102 7.06 4.38 -11.12
C PRO A 102 5.82 5.08 -11.71
N TYR A 103 6.01 5.92 -12.71
CA TYR A 103 4.95 6.68 -13.38
C TYR A 103 4.38 5.99 -14.63
N ASN A 104 4.73 4.73 -14.85
CA ASN A 104 4.13 3.98 -15.95
C ASN A 104 2.62 3.85 -15.73
N PRO A 105 1.77 4.16 -16.75
CA PRO A 105 0.32 4.08 -16.61
C PRO A 105 -0.19 2.72 -16.11
N SER A 106 0.50 1.61 -16.44
CA SER A 106 0.14 0.28 -15.93
C SER A 106 0.31 0.17 -14.40
N ILE A 107 1.34 0.80 -13.84
CA ILE A 107 1.58 0.86 -12.39
C ILE A 107 0.50 1.72 -11.72
N LEU A 108 0.20 2.90 -12.27
CA LEU A 108 -0.83 3.78 -11.75
C LEU A 108 -2.21 3.12 -11.77
N THR A 109 -2.54 2.41 -12.86
CA THR A 109 -3.78 1.62 -13.00
C THR A 109 -3.86 0.54 -11.92
N LEU A 110 -2.76 -0.18 -11.67
CA LEU A 110 -2.73 -1.24 -10.66
C LEU A 110 -2.88 -0.68 -9.23
N ILE A 111 -2.21 0.44 -8.92
CA ILE A 111 -2.36 1.16 -7.65
C ILE A 111 -3.83 1.60 -7.46
N LYS A 112 -4.43 2.23 -8.48
CA LYS A 112 -5.83 2.67 -8.42
C LYS A 112 -6.78 1.50 -8.20
N HIS A 113 -6.57 0.38 -8.90
CA HIS A 113 -7.36 -0.83 -8.72
C HIS A 113 -7.33 -1.34 -7.26
N VAL A 114 -6.16 -1.34 -6.63
CA VAL A 114 -6.01 -1.76 -5.22
C VAL A 114 -6.77 -0.83 -4.28
N ILE A 115 -6.64 0.50 -4.47
CA ILE A 115 -7.34 1.50 -3.66
C ILE A 115 -8.86 1.33 -3.79
N ASP A 116 -9.37 1.21 -5.03
CA ASP A 116 -10.81 1.05 -5.28
C ASP A 116 -11.36 -0.25 -4.68
N ALA A 117 -10.62 -1.35 -4.81
CA ALA A 117 -10.99 -2.63 -4.22
C ALA A 117 -11.10 -2.56 -2.68
N SER A 118 -10.20 -1.82 -2.04
CA SER A 118 -10.21 -1.57 -0.60
C SER A 118 -11.43 -0.73 -0.18
N HIS A 119 -11.65 0.38 -0.86
CA HIS A 119 -12.74 1.31 -0.56
C HIS A 119 -14.12 0.68 -0.80
N ALA A 120 -14.26 -0.21 -1.79
CA ALA A 120 -15.50 -0.95 -2.03
C ALA A 120 -15.93 -1.82 -0.82
N GLU A 121 -14.98 -2.25 0.00
CA GLU A 121 -15.23 -3.02 1.23
C GLU A 121 -15.13 -2.14 2.51
N GLY A 122 -15.10 -0.80 2.35
CA GLY A 122 -14.99 0.16 3.46
C GLY A 122 -13.67 0.07 4.21
N LYS A 123 -12.60 -0.38 3.55
CA LYS A 123 -11.25 -0.48 4.09
C LYS A 123 -10.40 0.70 3.63
N TRP A 124 -9.31 0.97 4.35
CA TRP A 124 -8.34 1.99 3.97
C TRP A 124 -7.10 1.38 3.31
N THR A 125 -6.42 2.17 2.49
CA THR A 125 -5.18 1.79 1.82
C THR A 125 -4.09 2.83 2.10
N GLY A 126 -2.98 2.36 2.64
CA GLY A 126 -1.75 3.13 2.77
C GLY A 126 -0.73 2.76 1.70
N MET A 127 0.36 3.51 1.66
CA MET A 127 1.51 3.26 0.80
C MET A 127 2.80 3.48 1.57
N CYS A 128 3.75 2.55 1.48
CA CYS A 128 5.04 2.61 2.17
C CYS A 128 6.26 2.57 1.25
N GLY A 129 6.06 2.59 -0.06
CA GLY A 129 7.15 2.68 -1.04
C GLY A 129 7.65 4.11 -1.22
N GLU A 130 8.73 4.28 -2.00
CA GLU A 130 9.34 5.59 -2.24
C GLU A 130 8.38 6.60 -2.86
N MET A 131 7.41 6.15 -3.67
CA MET A 131 6.39 7.02 -4.26
C MET A 131 5.56 7.79 -3.22
N ALA A 132 5.35 7.24 -2.02
CA ALA A 132 4.58 7.92 -0.97
C ALA A 132 5.21 9.25 -0.49
N GLY A 133 6.54 9.38 -0.63
CA GLY A 133 7.29 10.60 -0.29
C GLY A 133 7.70 11.44 -1.49
N ASP A 134 7.41 10.99 -2.71
CA ASP A 134 7.76 11.69 -3.93
C ASP A 134 6.77 12.82 -4.23
N GLN A 135 7.28 14.05 -4.34
CA GLN A 135 6.45 15.25 -4.52
C GLN A 135 5.68 15.27 -5.85
N THR A 136 6.16 14.54 -6.86
CA THR A 136 5.48 14.39 -8.15
C THR A 136 4.37 13.33 -8.07
N ALA A 137 4.59 12.25 -7.32
CA ALA A 137 3.61 11.19 -7.15
C ALA A 137 2.46 11.57 -6.21
N VAL A 138 2.72 12.36 -5.16
CA VAL A 138 1.74 12.72 -4.13
C VAL A 138 0.44 13.30 -4.69
N PRO A 139 0.42 14.24 -5.68
CA PRO A 139 -0.82 14.72 -6.29
C PRO A 139 -1.64 13.60 -6.95
N LEU A 140 -0.99 12.71 -7.70
CA LEU A 140 -1.65 11.57 -8.35
C LEU A 140 -2.23 10.60 -7.31
N LEU A 141 -1.45 10.25 -6.29
CA LEU A 141 -1.87 9.35 -5.22
C LEU A 141 -3.04 9.91 -4.41
N LEU A 142 -3.02 11.22 -4.12
CA LEU A 142 -4.15 11.92 -3.51
C LEU A 142 -5.40 11.83 -4.41
N GLY A 143 -5.25 12.08 -5.70
CA GLY A 143 -6.33 12.00 -6.68
C GLY A 143 -6.90 10.59 -6.83
N MET A 144 -6.06 9.55 -6.67
CA MET A 144 -6.50 8.16 -6.65
C MET A 144 -7.27 7.79 -5.38
N GLY A 145 -7.20 8.61 -4.33
CA GLY A 145 -7.87 8.38 -3.06
C GLY A 145 -7.03 7.61 -2.03
N LEU A 146 -5.70 7.67 -2.11
CA LEU A 146 -4.83 7.05 -1.11
C LEU A 146 -5.06 7.66 0.29
N ASP A 147 -5.26 6.81 1.31
CA ASP A 147 -5.64 7.24 2.65
C ASP A 147 -4.44 7.55 3.55
N GLU A 148 -3.31 6.86 3.35
CA GLU A 148 -2.13 6.99 4.20
C GLU A 148 -0.84 6.99 3.38
N PHE A 149 0.06 7.92 3.68
CA PHE A 149 1.36 8.12 3.04
C PHE A 149 2.46 7.89 4.07
N SER A 150 3.08 6.71 4.03
CA SER A 150 4.21 6.37 4.90
C SER A 150 5.53 6.70 4.22
N MET A 151 6.36 7.48 4.87
CA MET A 151 7.61 7.97 4.29
C MET A 151 8.66 8.22 5.37
N SER A 152 9.89 8.51 4.95
CA SER A 152 10.95 8.93 5.86
C SER A 152 10.59 10.23 6.57
N ALA A 153 11.04 10.39 7.82
CA ALA A 153 10.74 11.58 8.65
C ALA A 153 11.13 12.90 7.96
N THR A 154 12.19 12.89 7.15
CA THR A 154 12.65 14.07 6.39
C THR A 154 11.69 14.52 5.29
N SER A 155 10.86 13.62 4.77
CA SER A 155 9.88 13.91 3.72
C SER A 155 8.54 14.40 4.26
N ILE A 156 8.19 14.09 5.51
CA ILE A 156 6.86 14.33 6.10
C ILE A 156 6.45 15.82 5.99
N LEU A 157 7.31 16.73 6.43
CA LEU A 157 6.95 18.15 6.45
C LEU A 157 6.75 18.73 5.04
N LYS A 158 7.56 18.30 4.08
CA LYS A 158 7.44 18.72 2.68
C LYS A 158 6.13 18.21 2.08
N THR A 159 5.82 16.93 2.28
CA THR A 159 4.59 16.31 1.76
C THR A 159 3.35 16.91 2.41
N ARG A 160 3.35 17.15 3.73
CA ARG A 160 2.24 17.84 4.40
C ARG A 160 2.03 19.25 3.84
N SER A 161 3.11 20.02 3.63
CA SER A 161 3.02 21.35 3.04
C SER A 161 2.49 21.31 1.61
N LEU A 162 2.81 20.29 0.82
CA LEU A 162 2.25 20.09 -0.51
C LEU A 162 0.76 19.79 -0.42
N LEU A 163 0.36 18.78 0.34
CA LEU A 163 -1.04 18.34 0.48
C LEU A 163 -1.98 19.47 0.89
N THR A 164 -1.53 20.41 1.74
CA THR A 164 -2.36 21.56 2.13
C THR A 164 -2.65 22.58 1.01
N LYS A 165 -1.98 22.46 -0.12
CA LYS A 165 -2.12 23.35 -1.29
C LYS A 165 -2.88 22.72 -2.45
N LEU A 166 -3.19 21.42 -2.34
CA LEU A 166 -3.86 20.67 -3.40
C LEU A 166 -5.37 20.63 -3.18
N ASP A 167 -6.11 20.75 -4.27
CA ASP A 167 -7.54 20.47 -4.30
C ASP A 167 -7.78 19.01 -4.69
N SER A 168 -8.54 18.29 -3.89
CA SER A 168 -8.77 16.86 -4.09
C SER A 168 -9.55 16.53 -5.37
N GLN A 169 -10.43 17.45 -5.82
CA GLN A 169 -11.20 17.25 -7.06
C GLN A 169 -10.33 17.48 -8.29
N GLU A 170 -9.46 18.50 -8.25
CA GLU A 170 -8.47 18.72 -9.32
C GLU A 170 -7.49 17.55 -9.41
N MET A 171 -7.02 17.06 -8.27
CA MET A 171 -6.11 15.89 -8.24
C MET A 171 -6.79 14.62 -8.73
N LYS A 172 -8.09 14.46 -8.45
CA LYS A 172 -8.85 13.34 -9.00
C LYS A 172 -8.92 13.39 -10.52
N ALA A 173 -9.22 14.56 -11.10
CA ALA A 173 -9.22 14.73 -12.55
C ALA A 173 -7.84 14.46 -13.17
N LEU A 174 -6.77 14.90 -12.51
CA LEU A 174 -5.40 14.64 -12.92
C LEU A 174 -5.08 13.13 -12.91
N ALA A 175 -5.43 12.43 -11.84
CA ALA A 175 -5.22 10.98 -11.73
C ALA A 175 -6.04 10.19 -12.77
N ASP A 176 -7.30 10.58 -12.99
CA ASP A 176 -8.16 9.98 -14.00
C ASP A 176 -7.58 10.17 -15.42
N LYS A 177 -7.02 11.34 -15.73
CA LYS A 177 -6.31 11.60 -17.01
C LYS A 177 -5.08 10.71 -17.13
N ALA A 178 -4.22 10.67 -16.12
CA ALA A 178 -2.99 9.88 -16.12
C ALA A 178 -3.25 8.38 -16.33
N ILE A 179 -4.35 7.85 -15.81
CA ILE A 179 -4.68 6.42 -15.92
C ILE A 179 -5.37 6.10 -17.26
N ASN A 180 -6.25 6.97 -17.76
CA ASN A 180 -7.13 6.64 -18.88
C ASN A 180 -6.66 7.18 -20.24
N GLU A 181 -5.81 8.22 -20.25
CA GLU A 181 -5.42 8.91 -21.48
C GLU A 181 -3.93 8.80 -21.79
N CYS A 182 -3.07 8.69 -20.74
CA CYS A 182 -1.62 8.57 -20.92
C CYS A 182 -1.23 7.13 -21.29
N THR A 183 -0.22 7.01 -22.15
CA THR A 183 0.30 5.71 -22.62
C THR A 183 1.76 5.51 -22.26
N THR A 184 2.48 6.58 -21.96
CA THR A 184 3.90 6.59 -21.61
C THR A 184 4.13 7.31 -20.29
N VAL A 185 5.32 7.15 -19.72
CA VAL A 185 5.77 7.90 -18.54
C VAL A 185 5.82 9.41 -18.85
N ASP A 186 6.29 9.78 -20.02
CA ASP A 186 6.41 11.19 -20.43
C ASP A 186 5.03 11.85 -20.49
N ASP A 187 4.01 11.17 -21.05
CA ASP A 187 2.63 11.67 -21.06
C ASP A 187 2.08 11.95 -19.64
N VAL A 188 2.53 11.19 -18.65
CA VAL A 188 2.08 11.35 -17.24
C VAL A 188 2.80 12.51 -16.56
N LEU A 189 4.05 12.80 -16.96
CA LEU A 189 4.88 13.84 -16.35
C LEU A 189 4.68 15.22 -16.96
N ASP A 190 4.10 15.31 -18.18
CA ASP A 190 3.75 16.54 -18.91
C ASP A 190 2.37 17.08 -18.47
#